data_08ca5bca28521d21b6f3caee518a1ccb
#
_entry.id   08ca5bca28521d21b6f3caee518a1ccb
#
_cell.length_a   1.000
_cell.length_b   1.000
_cell.length_c   1.000
_cell.angle_alpha   90.00
_cell.angle_beta   90.00
_cell.angle_gamma   90.00
#
_symmetry.space_group_name_H-M   'P 1'
#
loop_
_entity.id
_entity.type
_entity.pdbx_description
1 polymer ?
#
loop_
_entity_poly.entity_id
_entity_poly.type
_entity_poly.pdbx_seq_one_letter_code
_entity_poly.pdbx_strand_id
1 'polypeptide(L)'
;MPWSAVLAMCALLVVTAFVMATQSVALAADGAFQLVRALGSEDVYVPLDARVLAAWAHQGLVVAAVRAGVTDTQVLTFLLGVGQIVLPAVAWSLAIALSRIDRLVCATIAMVAALNAGATWFLSVNEVVQAAPLTTLVAVVLWQPRAWRWYHVLVGLAASSLLLATYETALLTGAVLAVWALWRATRSTERSEQNACLAVGALSLLSVVVAIAGSQVGEKPTHSQSLLYYLVSLEPWAFYVALGGIAGVTLGLGPWVAGSARRISLALGCGSLVVAVIGLEPGVVTGFEARGGAAVAAFALEVFLLWHWARGGDVGVTTRRNGVNARLVVVIPVLFLASMVVVNVQPVRTWSQSLDAFRARVDATEKTIVVDDALPSNRRAVIWGWTSSSLSLLLRSEPDAGILVDGNPSLVPFAPRDARRQLDDKYTWGG
;
A
#
# COMPACT_ATOMS: atom_id res chain seq x y z
N MET A 1 -6.32 -3.05 -23.50
CA MET A 1 -5.50 -4.25 -23.19
C MET A 1 -6.36 -5.50 -23.29
N PRO A 2 -5.84 -6.70 -23.71
CA PRO A 2 -6.63 -7.92 -23.70
C PRO A 2 -6.97 -8.35 -22.27
N TRP A 3 -8.14 -8.96 -22.08
CA TRP A 3 -8.58 -9.40 -20.77
C TRP A 3 -7.64 -10.44 -20.12
N SER A 4 -7.07 -11.33 -20.90
CA SER A 4 -6.10 -12.33 -20.40
C SER A 4 -4.89 -11.69 -19.72
N ALA A 5 -4.35 -10.61 -20.29
CA ALA A 5 -3.24 -9.88 -19.68
C ALA A 5 -3.66 -9.13 -18.40
N VAL A 6 -4.84 -8.50 -18.41
CA VAL A 6 -5.40 -7.83 -17.23
C VAL A 6 -5.62 -8.83 -16.10
N LEU A 7 -6.25 -9.97 -16.39
CA LEU A 7 -6.47 -11.03 -15.41
C LEU A 7 -5.16 -11.61 -14.88
N ALA A 8 -4.15 -11.79 -15.71
CA ALA A 8 -2.83 -12.26 -15.26
C ALA A 8 -2.18 -11.27 -14.26
N MET A 9 -2.20 -9.98 -14.57
CA MET A 9 -1.65 -8.95 -13.67
C MET A 9 -2.43 -8.88 -12.35
N CYS A 10 -3.76 -8.89 -12.41
CA CYS A 10 -4.61 -8.89 -11.22
C CYS A 10 -4.39 -10.16 -10.38
N ALA A 11 -4.29 -11.32 -11.02
CA ALA A 11 -4.03 -12.58 -10.33
C ALA A 11 -2.66 -12.58 -9.64
N LEU A 12 -1.61 -12.11 -10.31
CA LEU A 12 -0.28 -11.97 -9.70
C LEU A 12 -0.33 -11.09 -8.44
N LEU A 13 -1.00 -9.93 -8.50
CA LEU A 13 -1.12 -9.04 -7.34
C LEU A 13 -1.91 -9.69 -6.20
N VAL A 14 -3.11 -10.19 -6.49
CA VAL A 14 -4.02 -10.67 -5.44
C VAL A 14 -3.53 -11.99 -4.84
N VAL A 15 -3.04 -12.93 -5.67
CA VAL A 15 -2.52 -14.21 -5.16
C VAL A 15 -1.28 -13.98 -4.30
N THR A 16 -0.36 -13.10 -4.73
CA THR A 16 0.83 -12.79 -3.94
C THR A 16 0.44 -12.11 -2.61
N ALA A 17 -0.48 -11.16 -2.65
CA ALA A 17 -0.99 -10.50 -1.44
C ALA A 17 -1.65 -11.51 -0.48
N PHE A 18 -2.41 -12.46 -1.02
CA PHE A 18 -3.03 -13.53 -0.22
C PHE A 18 -1.99 -14.46 0.41
N VAL A 19 -0.98 -14.88 -0.36
CA VAL A 19 0.14 -15.70 0.18
C VAL A 19 0.85 -14.94 1.29
N MET A 20 1.10 -13.64 1.13
CA MET A 20 1.72 -12.84 2.19
C MET A 20 0.86 -12.73 3.45
N ALA A 21 -0.45 -12.59 3.29
CA ALA A 21 -1.37 -12.59 4.42
C ALA A 21 -1.33 -13.93 5.18
N THR A 22 -1.26 -15.08 4.48
CA THR A 22 -1.13 -16.41 5.11
C THR A 22 0.23 -16.64 5.79
N GLN A 23 1.27 -15.91 5.39
CA GLN A 23 2.60 -15.97 6.02
C GLN A 23 2.77 -14.97 7.17
N SER A 24 1.68 -14.42 7.69
CA SER A 24 1.67 -13.45 8.81
C SER A 24 2.54 -12.22 8.57
N VAL A 25 2.78 -11.83 7.31
CA VAL A 25 3.57 -10.63 6.97
C VAL A 25 2.94 -9.37 7.57
N ALA A 26 1.63 -9.38 7.80
CA ALA A 26 0.92 -8.29 8.46
C ALA A 26 1.39 -8.01 9.90
N LEU A 27 2.07 -8.95 10.55
CA LEU A 27 2.65 -8.73 11.88
C LEU A 27 3.99 -7.96 11.85
N ALA A 28 4.57 -7.78 10.66
CA ALA A 28 5.78 -6.97 10.50
C ALA A 28 5.52 -5.50 10.89
N ALA A 29 6.58 -4.80 11.25
CA ALA A 29 6.52 -3.41 11.67
C ALA A 29 5.48 -3.21 12.82
N ASP A 30 4.51 -2.32 12.63
CA ASP A 30 3.50 -1.98 13.64
C ASP A 30 2.35 -3.00 13.75
N GLY A 31 2.28 -4.01 12.87
CA GLY A 31 1.12 -4.87 12.74
C GLY A 31 0.83 -5.70 13.98
N ALA A 32 1.85 -6.31 14.59
CA ALA A 32 1.70 -7.03 15.84
C ALA A 32 1.15 -6.13 16.95
N PHE A 33 1.64 -4.90 17.05
CA PHE A 33 1.17 -3.90 18.01
C PHE A 33 -0.29 -3.52 17.76
N GLN A 34 -0.67 -3.23 16.51
CA GLN A 34 -2.05 -2.88 16.17
C GLN A 34 -3.01 -4.04 16.48
N LEU A 35 -2.59 -5.29 16.19
CA LEU A 35 -3.42 -6.45 16.50
C LEU A 35 -3.65 -6.59 18.00
N VAL A 36 -2.60 -6.56 18.81
CA VAL A 36 -2.73 -6.66 20.27
C VAL A 36 -3.62 -5.54 20.85
N ARG A 37 -3.50 -4.32 20.32
CA ARG A 37 -4.38 -3.21 20.72
C ARG A 37 -5.84 -3.45 20.34
N ALA A 38 -6.10 -3.92 19.12
CA ALA A 38 -7.46 -4.24 18.68
C ALA A 38 -8.07 -5.38 19.51
N LEU A 39 -7.28 -6.41 19.85
CA LEU A 39 -7.71 -7.52 20.71
C LEU A 39 -8.03 -7.05 22.14
N GLY A 40 -7.20 -6.17 22.70
CA GLY A 40 -7.38 -5.68 24.07
C GLY A 40 -8.55 -4.72 24.24
N SER A 41 -8.86 -3.90 23.22
CA SER A 41 -9.97 -2.95 23.24
C SER A 41 -11.27 -3.49 22.63
N GLU A 42 -11.21 -4.59 21.88
CA GLU A 42 -12.31 -5.09 21.02
C GLU A 42 -12.83 -4.04 20.03
N ASP A 43 -11.97 -3.08 19.72
CA ASP A 43 -12.27 -1.96 18.82
C ASP A 43 -11.04 -1.62 17.97
N VAL A 44 -11.27 -0.80 16.94
CA VAL A 44 -10.20 -0.35 16.06
C VAL A 44 -9.26 0.59 16.83
N TYR A 45 -7.99 0.26 16.85
CA TYR A 45 -6.95 1.14 17.38
C TYR A 45 -6.63 2.24 16.36
N VAL A 46 -6.93 3.48 16.71
CA VAL A 46 -6.68 4.66 15.88
C VAL A 46 -5.53 5.48 16.50
N PRO A 47 -4.33 5.44 15.91
CA PRO A 47 -3.18 6.18 16.44
C PRO A 47 -3.30 7.71 16.25
N LEU A 48 -3.99 8.14 15.19
CA LEU A 48 -4.21 9.54 14.81
C LEU A 48 -5.59 9.69 14.15
N ASP A 49 -6.33 10.72 14.51
CA ASP A 49 -7.68 10.97 13.98
C ASP A 49 -7.71 11.11 12.45
N ALA A 50 -6.64 11.65 11.87
CA ALA A 50 -6.48 11.74 10.40
C ALA A 50 -6.38 10.38 9.69
N ARG A 51 -6.25 9.28 10.42
CA ARG A 51 -6.03 7.91 9.89
C ARG A 51 -7.12 6.93 10.28
N VAL A 52 -8.25 7.42 10.77
CA VAL A 52 -9.34 6.58 11.28
C VAL A 52 -9.85 5.58 10.22
N LEU A 53 -10.01 6.00 8.96
CA LEU A 53 -10.49 5.10 7.90
C LEU A 53 -9.44 4.10 7.45
N ALA A 54 -8.14 4.46 7.46
CA ALA A 54 -7.06 3.49 7.25
C ALA A 54 -7.03 2.45 8.37
N ALA A 55 -7.16 2.87 9.62
CA ALA A 55 -7.22 1.95 10.76
C ALA A 55 -8.41 1.00 10.65
N TRP A 56 -9.59 1.49 10.25
CA TRP A 56 -10.76 0.64 9.98
C TRP A 56 -10.54 -0.30 8.79
N ALA A 57 -9.91 0.14 7.71
CA ALA A 57 -9.59 -0.74 6.59
C ALA A 57 -8.62 -1.85 7.00
N HIS A 58 -7.64 -1.55 7.85
CA HIS A 58 -6.68 -2.54 8.35
C HIS A 58 -7.28 -3.52 9.35
N GLN A 59 -8.01 -3.03 10.34
CA GLN A 59 -8.40 -3.76 11.54
C GLN A 59 -9.89 -4.14 11.58
N GLY A 60 -10.72 -3.54 10.73
CA GLY A 60 -12.19 -3.71 10.80
C GLY A 60 -12.64 -5.16 10.68
N LEU A 61 -11.96 -5.98 9.85
CA LEU A 61 -12.24 -7.42 9.74
C LEU A 61 -11.88 -8.16 11.02
N VAL A 62 -10.78 -7.80 11.68
CA VAL A 62 -10.36 -8.36 12.98
C VAL A 62 -11.40 -8.04 14.04
N VAL A 63 -11.77 -6.77 14.17
CA VAL A 63 -12.78 -6.32 15.16
C VAL A 63 -14.13 -6.98 14.93
N ALA A 64 -14.57 -7.08 13.67
CA ALA A 64 -15.80 -7.78 13.33
C ALA A 64 -15.74 -9.27 13.73
N ALA A 65 -14.62 -9.95 13.47
CA ALA A 65 -14.43 -11.35 13.84
C ALA A 65 -14.40 -11.55 15.36
N VAL A 66 -13.68 -10.68 16.10
CA VAL A 66 -13.64 -10.70 17.57
C VAL A 66 -15.06 -10.52 18.15
N ARG A 67 -15.81 -9.55 17.65
CA ARG A 67 -17.22 -9.33 18.06
C ARG A 67 -18.14 -10.50 17.69
N ALA A 68 -17.78 -11.27 16.66
CA ALA A 68 -18.47 -12.50 16.29
C ALA A 68 -18.02 -13.73 17.10
N GLY A 69 -17.11 -13.57 18.07
CA GLY A 69 -16.64 -14.65 18.96
C GLY A 69 -15.45 -15.44 18.43
N VAL A 70 -14.73 -14.95 17.40
CA VAL A 70 -13.49 -15.58 16.93
C VAL A 70 -12.39 -15.29 17.95
N THR A 71 -11.80 -16.36 18.49
CA THR A 71 -10.74 -16.30 19.51
C THR A 71 -9.38 -16.79 19.01
N ASP A 72 -9.32 -17.43 17.84
CA ASP A 72 -8.10 -17.93 17.23
C ASP A 72 -7.24 -16.77 16.69
N THR A 73 -6.07 -16.55 17.28
CA THR A 73 -5.17 -15.47 16.93
C THR A 73 -4.53 -15.64 15.54
N GLN A 74 -4.44 -16.86 15.01
CA GLN A 74 -3.96 -17.08 13.64
C GLN A 74 -4.99 -16.60 12.62
N VAL A 75 -6.27 -16.92 12.83
CA VAL A 75 -7.38 -16.42 12.00
C VAL A 75 -7.41 -14.91 12.07
N LEU A 76 -7.26 -14.31 13.25
CA LEU A 76 -7.27 -12.85 13.43
C LEU A 76 -6.05 -12.18 12.76
N THR A 77 -4.88 -12.81 12.82
CA THR A 77 -3.67 -12.36 12.09
C THR A 77 -3.88 -12.41 10.57
N PHE A 78 -4.47 -13.49 10.07
CA PHE A 78 -4.81 -13.60 8.65
C PHE A 78 -5.81 -12.50 8.22
N LEU A 79 -6.84 -12.24 9.01
CA LEU A 79 -7.82 -11.17 8.73
C LEU A 79 -7.17 -9.78 8.75
N LEU A 80 -6.20 -9.54 9.64
CA LEU A 80 -5.37 -8.34 9.60
C LEU A 80 -4.61 -8.24 8.26
N GLY A 81 -4.00 -9.34 7.81
CA GLY A 81 -3.32 -9.43 6.51
C GLY A 81 -4.26 -9.17 5.33
N VAL A 82 -5.49 -9.64 5.40
CA VAL A 82 -6.51 -9.31 4.38
C VAL A 82 -6.74 -7.81 4.34
N GLY A 83 -6.95 -7.17 5.48
CA GLY A 83 -7.16 -5.71 5.55
C GLY A 83 -5.97 -4.91 5.04
N GLN A 84 -4.76 -5.28 5.45
CA GLN A 84 -3.55 -4.49 5.18
C GLN A 84 -2.92 -4.75 3.81
N ILE A 85 -3.03 -5.96 3.26
CA ILE A 85 -2.30 -6.38 2.07
C ILE A 85 -3.25 -6.74 0.92
N VAL A 86 -4.29 -7.55 1.19
CA VAL A 86 -5.17 -8.05 0.12
C VAL A 86 -6.11 -6.97 -0.39
N LEU A 87 -6.73 -6.17 0.48
CA LEU A 87 -7.62 -5.09 0.06
C LEU A 87 -6.93 -4.04 -0.83
N PRO A 88 -5.72 -3.54 -0.51
CA PRO A 88 -4.94 -2.70 -1.42
C PRO A 88 -4.65 -3.36 -2.77
N ALA A 89 -4.28 -4.64 -2.78
CA ALA A 89 -4.03 -5.38 -4.03
C ALA A 89 -5.31 -5.50 -4.89
N VAL A 90 -6.47 -5.69 -4.27
CA VAL A 90 -7.76 -5.67 -4.96
C VAL A 90 -8.06 -4.27 -5.52
N ALA A 91 -7.79 -3.20 -4.78
CA ALA A 91 -7.99 -1.83 -5.26
C ALA A 91 -7.08 -1.51 -6.46
N TRP A 92 -5.80 -1.90 -6.43
CA TRP A 92 -4.90 -1.83 -7.59
C TRP A 92 -5.42 -2.64 -8.77
N SER A 93 -5.89 -3.86 -8.55
CA SER A 93 -6.45 -4.72 -9.59
C SER A 93 -7.67 -4.10 -10.26
N LEU A 94 -8.53 -3.45 -9.46
CA LEU A 94 -9.68 -2.72 -9.98
C LEU A 94 -9.25 -1.51 -10.83
N ALA A 95 -8.22 -0.76 -10.41
CA ALA A 95 -7.68 0.36 -11.20
C ALA A 95 -7.12 -0.13 -12.56
N ILE A 96 -6.37 -1.24 -12.56
CA ILE A 96 -5.86 -1.89 -13.78
C ILE A 96 -7.04 -2.31 -14.70
N ALA A 97 -8.06 -2.95 -14.14
CA ALA A 97 -9.22 -3.42 -14.91
C ALA A 97 -10.04 -2.27 -15.52
N LEU A 98 -10.27 -1.20 -14.77
CA LEU A 98 -10.99 -0.02 -15.25
C LEU A 98 -10.21 0.74 -16.34
N SER A 99 -8.88 0.73 -16.28
CA SER A 99 -8.02 1.41 -17.26
C SER A 99 -7.75 0.63 -18.54
N ARG A 100 -8.24 -0.62 -18.65
CA ARG A 100 -7.94 -1.54 -19.79
C ARG A 100 -8.27 -1.02 -21.18
N ILE A 101 -9.17 -0.04 -21.29
CA ILE A 101 -9.57 0.58 -22.57
C ILE A 101 -8.39 1.30 -23.25
N ASP A 102 -7.48 1.85 -22.48
CA ASP A 102 -6.21 2.37 -22.96
C ASP A 102 -5.06 1.47 -22.50
N ARG A 103 -4.33 0.89 -23.47
CA ARG A 103 -3.25 -0.07 -23.18
C ARG A 103 -2.08 0.58 -22.45
N LEU A 104 -1.76 1.83 -22.81
CA LEU A 104 -0.64 2.55 -22.21
C LEU A 104 -0.93 2.93 -20.77
N VAL A 105 -2.11 3.51 -20.53
CA VAL A 105 -2.59 3.86 -19.18
C VAL A 105 -2.63 2.61 -18.29
N CYS A 106 -3.22 1.53 -18.78
CA CYS A 106 -3.28 0.27 -18.06
C CYS A 106 -1.87 -0.30 -17.72
N ALA A 107 -0.93 -0.21 -18.68
CA ALA A 107 0.45 -0.66 -18.47
C ALA A 107 1.17 0.21 -17.41
N THR A 108 1.01 1.52 -17.48
CA THR A 108 1.61 2.45 -16.51
C THR A 108 1.06 2.22 -15.11
N ILE A 109 -0.26 2.08 -14.96
CA ILE A 109 -0.90 1.76 -13.67
C ILE A 109 -0.38 0.42 -13.12
N ALA A 110 -0.27 -0.61 -13.96
CA ALA A 110 0.23 -1.91 -13.55
C ALA A 110 1.68 -1.85 -13.05
N MET A 111 2.55 -1.05 -13.70
CA MET A 111 3.93 -0.85 -13.26
C MET A 111 4.00 -0.08 -11.94
N VAL A 112 3.19 0.97 -11.76
CA VAL A 112 3.12 1.71 -10.49
C VAL A 112 2.55 0.83 -9.38
N ALA A 113 1.53 0.02 -9.66
CA ALA A 113 1.00 -0.96 -8.73
C ALA A 113 2.05 -2.00 -8.31
N ALA A 114 2.84 -2.50 -9.27
CA ALA A 114 3.93 -3.43 -9.01
C ALA A 114 5.00 -2.80 -8.10
N LEU A 115 5.38 -1.56 -8.38
CA LEU A 115 6.34 -0.82 -7.56
C LEU A 115 5.82 -0.62 -6.14
N ASN A 116 4.61 -0.08 -6.00
CA ASN A 116 4.04 0.19 -4.68
C ASN A 116 3.82 -1.11 -3.88
N ALA A 117 3.13 -2.09 -4.47
CA ALA A 117 2.89 -3.36 -3.78
C ALA A 117 4.20 -4.05 -3.42
N GLY A 118 5.11 -4.23 -4.40
CA GLY A 118 6.36 -4.96 -4.18
C GLY A 118 7.27 -4.36 -3.12
N ALA A 119 7.33 -3.03 -3.04
CA ALA A 119 8.19 -2.36 -2.09
C ALA A 119 7.56 -2.14 -0.71
N THR A 120 6.23 -2.21 -0.58
CA THR A 120 5.53 -1.89 0.66
C THR A 120 4.91 -3.07 1.39
N TRP A 121 5.02 -4.30 0.87
CA TRP A 121 4.38 -5.46 1.49
C TRP A 121 4.79 -5.71 2.95
N PHE A 122 6.09 -5.56 3.28
CA PHE A 122 6.57 -5.65 4.66
C PHE A 122 6.31 -4.41 5.51
N LEU A 123 5.70 -3.39 4.91
CA LEU A 123 5.29 -2.14 5.53
C LEU A 123 3.78 -1.97 5.47
N SER A 124 3.08 -3.08 5.45
CA SER A 124 1.64 -3.17 5.24
C SER A 124 0.82 -2.34 6.23
N VAL A 125 1.36 -2.06 7.40
CA VAL A 125 0.77 -1.17 8.42
C VAL A 125 0.84 0.31 8.02
N ASN A 126 1.39 0.60 6.87
CA ASN A 126 1.53 1.94 6.38
C ASN A 126 0.26 2.39 5.65
N GLU A 127 -0.34 3.44 6.12
CA GLU A 127 -1.57 4.02 5.57
C GLU A 127 -1.41 4.47 4.11
N VAL A 128 -0.17 4.75 3.64
CA VAL A 128 0.13 5.04 2.24
C VAL A 128 -0.19 3.83 1.34
N VAL A 129 -0.04 2.62 1.86
CA VAL A 129 -0.38 1.39 1.13
C VAL A 129 -1.88 1.35 0.78
N GLN A 130 -2.72 1.93 1.63
CA GLN A 130 -4.15 2.11 1.37
C GLN A 130 -4.43 3.34 0.51
N ALA A 131 -3.77 4.46 0.79
CA ALA A 131 -4.01 5.73 0.11
C ALA A 131 -3.67 5.65 -1.39
N ALA A 132 -2.52 5.08 -1.75
CA ALA A 132 -2.04 5.03 -3.13
C ALA A 132 -3.01 4.32 -4.12
N PRO A 133 -3.55 3.12 -3.84
CA PRO A 133 -4.54 2.51 -4.72
C PRO A 133 -5.87 3.25 -4.73
N LEU A 134 -6.30 3.85 -3.61
CA LEU A 134 -7.56 4.59 -3.55
C LEU A 134 -7.48 5.89 -4.37
N THR A 135 -6.40 6.67 -4.24
CA THR A 135 -6.19 7.87 -5.08
C THR A 135 -6.10 7.50 -6.55
N THR A 136 -5.41 6.39 -6.87
CA THR A 136 -5.35 5.89 -8.25
C THR A 136 -6.72 5.49 -8.77
N LEU A 137 -7.56 4.84 -7.97
CA LEU A 137 -8.94 4.51 -8.37
C LEU A 137 -9.74 5.76 -8.71
N VAL A 138 -9.70 6.79 -7.85
CA VAL A 138 -10.37 8.08 -8.13
C VAL A 138 -9.82 8.70 -9.41
N ALA A 139 -8.50 8.75 -9.57
CA ALA A 139 -7.85 9.28 -10.76
C ALA A 139 -8.24 8.52 -12.04
N VAL A 140 -8.33 7.18 -11.99
CA VAL A 140 -8.77 6.34 -13.11
C VAL A 140 -10.24 6.59 -13.46
N VAL A 141 -11.09 6.79 -12.47
CA VAL A 141 -12.50 7.15 -12.70
C VAL A 141 -12.60 8.54 -13.34
N LEU A 142 -11.86 9.52 -12.82
CA LEU A 142 -11.79 10.86 -13.43
C LEU A 142 -11.19 10.85 -14.83
N TRP A 143 -10.24 9.97 -15.09
CA TRP A 143 -9.62 9.81 -16.40
C TRP A 143 -10.55 9.20 -17.46
N GLN A 144 -11.60 8.46 -17.12
CA GLN A 144 -12.42 7.73 -18.10
C GLN A 144 -12.77 8.62 -19.31
N PRO A 145 -12.41 8.22 -20.55
CA PRO A 145 -12.62 9.03 -21.74
C PRO A 145 -14.07 9.06 -22.21
N ARG A 146 -14.92 8.21 -21.64
CA ARG A 146 -16.36 8.09 -21.95
C ARG A 146 -17.18 8.60 -20.79
N ALA A 147 -18.45 8.88 -21.05
CA ALA A 147 -19.42 9.19 -20.02
C ALA A 147 -19.46 8.10 -18.94
N TRP A 148 -19.61 8.53 -17.70
CA TRP A 148 -19.59 7.62 -16.57
C TRP A 148 -20.80 6.71 -16.57
N ARG A 149 -20.57 5.43 -16.32
CA ARG A 149 -21.60 4.46 -15.98
C ARG A 149 -21.79 4.44 -14.46
N TRP A 150 -22.90 3.87 -14.00
CA TRP A 150 -23.24 3.79 -12.57
C TRP A 150 -22.09 3.23 -11.70
N TYR A 151 -21.35 2.24 -12.19
CA TYR A 151 -20.23 1.65 -11.43
C TYR A 151 -19.02 2.59 -11.34
N HIS A 152 -18.79 3.48 -12.30
CA HIS A 152 -17.76 4.52 -12.17
C HIS A 152 -18.13 5.49 -11.04
N VAL A 153 -19.41 5.89 -10.97
CA VAL A 153 -19.92 6.74 -9.89
C VAL A 153 -19.73 6.05 -8.54
N LEU A 154 -20.13 4.77 -8.43
CA LEU A 154 -20.01 4.00 -7.20
C LEU A 154 -18.54 3.87 -6.76
N VAL A 155 -17.64 3.47 -7.67
CA VAL A 155 -16.20 3.32 -7.36
C VAL A 155 -15.58 4.67 -7.00
N GLY A 156 -15.88 5.72 -7.74
CA GLY A 156 -15.36 7.07 -7.47
C GLY A 156 -15.78 7.59 -6.10
N LEU A 157 -17.06 7.49 -5.78
CA LEU A 157 -17.57 7.91 -4.47
C LEU A 157 -17.05 7.05 -3.32
N ALA A 158 -17.05 5.72 -3.47
CA ALA A 158 -16.53 4.83 -2.44
C ALA A 158 -15.04 5.05 -2.17
N ALA A 159 -14.21 5.14 -3.22
CA ALA A 159 -12.78 5.40 -3.08
C ALA A 159 -12.51 6.78 -2.46
N SER A 160 -13.22 7.84 -2.91
CA SER A 160 -13.10 9.18 -2.34
C SER A 160 -13.55 9.26 -0.88
N SER A 161 -14.61 8.53 -0.51
CA SER A 161 -15.06 8.44 0.89
C SER A 161 -14.04 7.74 1.77
N LEU A 162 -13.43 6.65 1.29
CA LEU A 162 -12.38 5.94 2.03
C LEU A 162 -11.09 6.78 2.16
N LEU A 163 -10.85 7.73 1.26
CA LEU A 163 -9.70 8.64 1.35
C LEU A 163 -9.84 9.70 2.44
N LEU A 164 -11.04 9.98 2.96
CA LEU A 164 -11.32 11.11 3.84
C LEU A 164 -10.43 11.17 5.08
N ALA A 165 -10.06 10.05 5.66
CA ALA A 165 -9.22 10.00 6.84
C ALA A 165 -8.23 8.84 6.73
N THR A 166 -7.52 8.79 5.61
CA THR A 166 -6.58 7.69 5.32
C THR A 166 -5.14 8.09 5.59
N TYR A 167 -4.68 9.24 5.12
CA TYR A 167 -3.29 9.64 5.32
C TYR A 167 -3.02 11.10 4.91
N GLU A 168 -1.92 11.68 5.44
CA GLU A 168 -1.47 13.04 5.13
C GLU A 168 -1.08 13.25 3.66
N THR A 169 -0.81 12.20 2.89
CA THR A 169 -0.59 12.30 1.44
C THR A 169 -1.80 12.87 0.69
N ALA A 170 -3.00 12.83 1.29
CA ALA A 170 -4.18 13.49 0.77
C ALA A 170 -3.98 15.02 0.58
N LEU A 171 -3.01 15.64 1.26
CA LEU A 171 -2.64 17.03 1.02
C LEU A 171 -2.24 17.28 -0.43
N LEU A 172 -1.50 16.37 -1.04
CA LEU A 172 -1.03 16.49 -2.42
C LEU A 172 -2.04 15.90 -3.40
N THR A 173 -2.39 14.64 -3.21
CA THR A 173 -3.24 13.88 -4.12
C THR A 173 -4.68 14.36 -4.09
N GLY A 174 -5.25 14.64 -2.92
CA GLY A 174 -6.62 15.13 -2.77
C GLY A 174 -6.85 16.49 -3.44
N ALA A 175 -5.86 17.40 -3.38
CA ALA A 175 -5.94 18.70 -4.05
C ALA A 175 -6.00 18.55 -5.59
N VAL A 176 -5.13 17.69 -6.15
CA VAL A 176 -5.13 17.41 -7.60
C VAL A 176 -6.44 16.77 -8.03
N LEU A 177 -6.93 15.78 -7.29
CA LEU A 177 -8.19 15.10 -7.59
C LEU A 177 -9.39 16.05 -7.50
N ALA A 178 -9.41 16.94 -6.51
CA ALA A 178 -10.47 17.94 -6.36
C ALA A 178 -10.52 18.90 -7.57
N VAL A 179 -9.37 19.47 -7.93
CA VAL A 179 -9.28 20.38 -9.10
C VAL A 179 -9.67 19.64 -10.39
N TRP A 180 -9.20 18.42 -10.57
CA TRP A 180 -9.54 17.61 -11.73
C TRP A 180 -11.04 17.27 -11.80
N ALA A 181 -11.64 16.86 -10.69
CA ALA A 181 -13.07 16.57 -10.62
C ALA A 181 -13.92 17.78 -10.96
N LEU A 182 -13.58 18.98 -10.42
CA LEU A 182 -14.24 20.23 -10.77
C LEU A 182 -14.08 20.57 -12.26
N TRP A 183 -12.88 20.43 -12.80
CA TRP A 183 -12.62 20.67 -14.23
C TRP A 183 -13.40 19.69 -15.10
N ARG A 184 -13.48 18.42 -14.74
CA ARG A 184 -14.30 17.43 -15.45
C ARG A 184 -15.78 17.77 -15.37
N ALA A 185 -16.29 18.20 -14.22
CA ALA A 185 -17.68 18.63 -14.04
C ALA A 185 -18.06 19.76 -15.02
N THR A 186 -17.16 20.73 -15.24
CA THR A 186 -17.42 21.84 -16.20
C THR A 186 -17.43 21.39 -17.67
N ARG A 187 -16.86 20.23 -17.98
CA ARG A 187 -16.79 19.68 -19.35
C ARG A 187 -17.84 18.61 -19.63
N SER A 188 -18.46 18.04 -18.61
CA SER A 188 -19.49 17.02 -18.79
C SER A 188 -20.80 17.66 -19.24
N THR A 189 -21.45 17.03 -20.19
CA THR A 189 -22.79 17.41 -20.68
C THR A 189 -23.92 16.71 -19.92
N GLU A 190 -23.61 15.62 -19.22
CA GLU A 190 -24.56 14.84 -18.44
C GLU A 190 -24.64 15.34 -17.00
N ARG A 191 -25.84 15.76 -16.57
CA ARG A 191 -26.07 16.28 -15.22
C ARG A 191 -25.73 15.26 -14.10
N SER A 192 -25.98 13.98 -14.35
CA SER A 192 -25.62 12.91 -13.43
C SER A 192 -24.11 12.81 -13.23
N GLU A 193 -23.33 12.88 -14.30
CA GLU A 193 -21.87 12.90 -14.25
C GLU A 193 -21.34 14.18 -13.60
N GLN A 194 -21.91 15.34 -13.91
CA GLN A 194 -21.57 16.60 -13.24
C GLN A 194 -21.71 16.50 -11.72
N ASN A 195 -22.87 16.05 -11.25
CA ASN A 195 -23.14 15.90 -9.81
C ASN A 195 -22.18 14.90 -9.15
N ALA A 196 -21.90 13.78 -9.82
CA ALA A 196 -20.95 12.79 -9.31
C ALA A 196 -19.50 13.35 -9.25
N CYS A 197 -19.07 14.08 -10.27
CA CYS A 197 -17.77 14.78 -10.26
C CYS A 197 -17.69 15.82 -9.14
N LEU A 198 -18.76 16.60 -8.92
CA LEU A 198 -18.82 17.58 -7.83
C LEU A 198 -18.73 16.89 -6.46
N ALA A 199 -19.42 15.75 -6.28
CA ALA A 199 -19.35 14.98 -5.05
C ALA A 199 -17.94 14.39 -4.82
N VAL A 200 -17.31 13.79 -5.84
CA VAL A 200 -15.92 13.31 -5.79
C VAL A 200 -14.96 14.47 -5.45
N GLY A 201 -15.13 15.62 -6.09
CA GLY A 201 -14.32 16.81 -5.83
C GLY A 201 -14.48 17.33 -4.39
N ALA A 202 -15.70 17.37 -3.88
CA ALA A 202 -15.98 17.78 -2.51
C ALA A 202 -15.37 16.82 -1.49
N LEU A 203 -15.49 15.49 -1.69
CA LEU A 203 -14.87 14.48 -0.84
C LEU A 203 -13.33 14.57 -0.89
N SER A 204 -12.75 14.77 -2.08
CA SER A 204 -11.30 14.95 -2.22
C SER A 204 -10.80 16.22 -1.53
N LEU A 205 -11.54 17.32 -1.62
CA LEU A 205 -11.22 18.55 -0.90
C LEU A 205 -11.35 18.37 0.62
N LEU A 206 -12.39 17.67 1.06
CA LEU A 206 -12.60 17.37 2.48
C LEU A 206 -11.46 16.50 3.02
N SER A 207 -10.93 15.55 2.24
CA SER A 207 -9.77 14.75 2.65
C SER A 207 -8.52 15.62 2.89
N VAL A 208 -8.33 16.69 2.09
CA VAL A 208 -7.26 17.68 2.33
C VAL A 208 -7.48 18.41 3.64
N VAL A 209 -8.70 18.85 3.91
CA VAL A 209 -9.04 19.57 5.17
C VAL A 209 -8.81 18.66 6.38
N VAL A 210 -9.26 17.41 6.31
CA VAL A 210 -9.05 16.43 7.40
C VAL A 210 -7.55 16.15 7.60
N ALA A 211 -6.77 16.03 6.53
CA ALA A 211 -5.33 15.82 6.63
C ALA A 211 -4.62 17.03 7.27
N ILE A 212 -5.02 18.26 6.92
CA ILE A 212 -4.49 19.48 7.56
C ILE A 212 -4.86 19.52 9.06
N ALA A 213 -6.13 19.32 9.38
CA ALA A 213 -6.60 19.33 10.76
C ALA A 213 -5.90 18.25 11.61
N GLY A 214 -5.82 17.02 11.11
CA GLY A 214 -5.18 15.91 11.79
C GLY A 214 -3.67 16.07 11.98
N SER A 215 -2.99 16.78 11.06
CA SER A 215 -1.56 17.07 11.21
C SER A 215 -1.25 18.10 12.31
N GLN A 216 -2.23 18.91 12.72
CA GLN A 216 -2.07 19.94 13.74
C GLN A 216 -2.46 19.51 15.15
N VAL A 217 -3.30 18.46 15.27
CA VAL A 217 -3.89 18.02 16.56
C VAL A 217 -3.07 16.91 17.24
N GLY A 218 -2.11 16.31 16.55
CA GLY A 218 -1.31 15.19 17.08
C GLY A 218 -0.18 15.63 18.01
N GLU A 219 0.12 14.82 19.03
CA GLU A 219 1.22 15.04 19.99
C GLU A 219 2.64 15.13 19.34
N LYS A 220 2.76 14.86 18.03
CA LYS A 220 4.05 14.88 17.31
C LYS A 220 3.94 15.65 16.00
N PRO A 221 4.21 16.97 16.01
CA PRO A 221 4.34 17.76 14.76
C PRO A 221 5.47 17.25 13.83
N THR A 222 6.28 16.29 14.30
CA THR A 222 7.39 15.69 13.57
C THR A 222 6.99 14.80 12.39
N HIS A 223 5.73 14.35 12.29
CA HIS A 223 5.32 13.44 11.20
C HIS A 223 5.13 14.15 9.86
N SER A 224 4.56 15.37 9.85
CA SER A 224 4.43 16.15 8.62
C SER A 224 5.79 16.67 8.11
N GLN A 225 6.69 17.01 9.04
CA GLN A 225 8.08 17.36 8.71
C GLN A 225 8.84 16.16 8.15
N SER A 226 8.59 14.96 8.69
CA SER A 226 9.18 13.72 8.18
C SER A 226 8.70 13.41 6.77
N LEU A 227 7.41 13.58 6.44
CA LEU A 227 6.90 13.37 5.09
C LEU A 227 7.57 14.30 4.08
N LEU A 228 7.67 15.60 4.40
CA LEU A 228 8.38 16.58 3.58
C LEU A 228 9.86 16.23 3.41
N TYR A 229 10.52 15.81 4.48
CA TYR A 229 11.91 15.36 4.42
C TYR A 229 12.08 14.18 3.46
N TYR A 230 11.23 13.14 3.55
CA TYR A 230 11.31 11.98 2.65
C TYR A 230 10.88 12.27 1.21
N LEU A 231 10.03 13.27 0.99
CA LEU A 231 9.69 13.72 -0.36
C LEU A 231 10.86 14.43 -1.05
N VAL A 232 11.73 15.07 -0.28
CA VAL A 232 12.85 15.88 -0.80
C VAL A 232 14.20 15.13 -0.70
N SER A 233 14.30 14.13 0.18
CA SER A 233 15.52 13.33 0.32
C SER A 233 15.71 12.38 -0.86
N LEU A 234 16.96 12.12 -1.23
CA LEU A 234 17.29 11.10 -2.24
C LEU A 234 17.48 9.70 -1.64
N GLU A 235 17.13 9.51 -0.37
CA GLU A 235 17.28 8.21 0.31
C GLU A 235 16.50 7.08 -0.39
N PRO A 236 15.24 7.26 -0.86
CA PRO A 236 14.56 6.22 -1.63
C PRO A 236 14.98 6.20 -3.11
N TRP A 237 16.29 6.27 -3.39
CA TRP A 237 16.81 6.35 -4.76
C TRP A 237 16.27 5.27 -5.69
N ALA A 238 16.11 4.05 -5.20
CA ALA A 238 15.59 2.94 -5.99
C ALA A 238 14.14 3.18 -6.46
N PHE A 239 13.32 3.85 -5.63
CA PHE A 239 11.98 4.29 -6.03
C PHE A 239 12.04 5.34 -7.15
N TYR A 240 12.93 6.32 -7.05
CA TYR A 240 13.07 7.36 -8.09
C TYR A 240 13.61 6.79 -9.39
N VAL A 241 14.55 5.84 -9.31
CA VAL A 241 15.05 5.11 -10.48
C VAL A 241 13.92 4.29 -11.10
N ALA A 242 13.08 3.62 -10.30
CA ALA A 242 11.90 2.90 -10.80
C ALA A 242 10.90 3.83 -11.48
N LEU A 243 10.59 4.98 -10.86
CA LEU A 243 9.68 5.98 -11.45
C LEU A 243 10.24 6.54 -12.76
N GLY A 244 11.52 6.86 -12.82
CA GLY A 244 12.21 7.24 -14.04
C GLY A 244 12.14 6.15 -15.10
N GLY A 245 12.29 4.89 -14.68
CA GLY A 245 12.12 3.70 -15.52
C GLY A 245 10.69 3.58 -16.08
N ILE A 246 9.68 3.71 -15.23
CA ILE A 246 8.27 3.70 -15.64
C ILE A 246 7.99 4.84 -16.61
N ALA A 247 8.46 6.05 -16.31
CA ALA A 247 8.31 7.20 -17.20
C ALA A 247 8.99 6.97 -18.56
N GLY A 248 10.22 6.45 -18.56
CA GLY A 248 10.96 6.11 -19.78
C GLY A 248 10.25 5.05 -20.64
N VAL A 249 9.74 3.98 -20.02
CA VAL A 249 8.93 2.95 -20.71
C VAL A 249 7.64 3.58 -21.24
N THR A 250 6.93 4.35 -20.44
CA THR A 250 5.66 4.99 -20.81
C THR A 250 5.85 5.95 -22.00
N LEU A 251 6.89 6.78 -21.97
CA LEU A 251 7.26 7.64 -23.09
C LEU A 251 7.62 6.87 -24.35
N GLY A 252 8.44 5.81 -24.20
CA GLY A 252 8.87 4.98 -25.31
C GLY A 252 7.75 4.13 -25.92
N LEU A 253 6.76 3.72 -25.13
CA LEU A 253 5.55 3.03 -25.59
C LEU A 253 4.50 4.00 -26.12
N GLY A 254 4.55 5.28 -25.70
CA GLY A 254 3.60 6.30 -26.08
C GLY A 254 3.84 6.90 -27.46
N PRO A 255 2.92 7.76 -27.92
CA PRO A 255 3.03 8.40 -29.23
C PRO A 255 3.94 9.65 -29.25
N TRP A 256 4.48 10.04 -28.09
CA TRP A 256 5.15 11.35 -27.90
C TRP A 256 6.59 11.37 -28.41
N VAL A 257 7.23 10.22 -28.55
CA VAL A 257 8.59 10.10 -29.09
C VAL A 257 8.62 9.12 -30.27
N ALA A 258 9.54 9.35 -31.21
CA ALA A 258 9.66 8.56 -32.43
C ALA A 258 11.13 8.19 -32.72
N GLY A 259 11.33 7.29 -33.66
CA GLY A 259 12.66 6.94 -34.18
C GLY A 259 13.63 6.41 -33.13
N SER A 260 14.84 6.94 -33.11
CA SER A 260 15.89 6.58 -32.15
C SER A 260 15.56 6.97 -30.73
N ALA A 261 14.91 8.12 -30.50
CA ALA A 261 14.51 8.58 -29.19
C ALA A 261 13.57 7.58 -28.50
N ARG A 262 12.66 6.94 -29.23
CA ARG A 262 11.79 5.87 -28.73
C ARG A 262 12.60 4.67 -28.21
N ARG A 263 13.57 4.22 -29.01
CA ARG A 263 14.41 3.06 -28.62
C ARG A 263 15.28 3.37 -27.40
N ILE A 264 15.86 4.57 -27.36
CA ILE A 264 16.66 5.05 -26.23
C ILE A 264 15.77 5.13 -24.97
N SER A 265 14.58 5.72 -25.07
CA SER A 265 13.65 5.84 -23.93
C SER A 265 13.23 4.47 -23.39
N LEU A 266 12.93 3.52 -24.25
CA LEU A 266 12.62 2.13 -23.86
C LEU A 266 13.83 1.43 -23.23
N ALA A 267 15.01 1.55 -23.82
CA ALA A 267 16.22 0.91 -23.30
C ALA A 267 16.62 1.46 -21.92
N LEU A 268 16.63 2.80 -21.77
CA LEU A 268 16.90 3.43 -20.49
C LEU A 268 15.81 3.12 -19.47
N GLY A 269 14.54 3.17 -19.87
CA GLY A 269 13.43 2.83 -18.99
C GLY A 269 13.49 1.40 -18.47
N CYS A 270 13.68 0.41 -19.36
CA CYS A 270 13.83 -0.99 -18.95
C CYS A 270 15.09 -1.21 -18.11
N GLY A 271 16.21 -0.60 -18.47
CA GLY A 271 17.45 -0.66 -17.68
C GLY A 271 17.27 -0.10 -16.27
N SER A 272 16.61 1.05 -16.15
CA SER A 272 16.27 1.65 -14.84
C SER A 272 15.36 0.74 -14.00
N LEU A 273 14.37 0.09 -14.61
CA LEU A 273 13.51 -0.86 -13.91
C LEU A 273 14.31 -2.06 -13.38
N VAL A 274 15.26 -2.59 -14.13
CA VAL A 274 16.14 -3.67 -13.69
C VAL A 274 17.00 -3.22 -12.51
N VAL A 275 17.62 -2.04 -12.60
CA VAL A 275 18.43 -1.46 -11.50
C VAL A 275 17.56 -1.25 -10.26
N ALA A 276 16.34 -0.75 -10.43
CA ALA A 276 15.41 -0.56 -9.33
C ALA A 276 15.01 -1.87 -8.64
N VAL A 277 14.75 -2.94 -9.42
CA VAL A 277 14.43 -4.27 -8.87
C VAL A 277 15.55 -4.77 -7.96
N ILE A 278 16.81 -4.56 -8.34
CA ILE A 278 17.97 -4.92 -7.52
C ILE A 278 18.08 -4.02 -6.28
N GLY A 279 17.84 -2.71 -6.43
CA GLY A 279 17.97 -1.73 -5.33
C GLY A 279 16.79 -1.72 -4.36
N LEU A 280 15.65 -2.31 -4.74
CA LEU A 280 14.46 -2.46 -3.88
C LEU A 280 14.52 -3.76 -3.06
N GLU A 281 15.66 -4.42 -2.98
CA GLU A 281 15.82 -5.61 -2.15
C GLU A 281 15.40 -5.29 -0.70
N PRO A 282 14.44 -6.05 -0.13
CA PRO A 282 13.96 -5.80 1.23
C PRO A 282 15.08 -5.92 2.26
N GLY A 283 15.20 -4.92 3.10
CA GLY A 283 16.28 -4.75 4.08
C GLY A 283 17.21 -3.59 3.76
N VAL A 284 17.18 -3.09 2.52
CA VAL A 284 17.92 -1.88 2.09
C VAL A 284 17.03 -0.63 2.18
N VAL A 285 15.71 -0.79 1.93
CA VAL A 285 14.76 0.32 2.01
C VAL A 285 14.10 0.33 3.38
N THR A 286 14.31 1.40 4.14
CA THR A 286 13.64 1.56 5.44
C THR A 286 12.14 1.84 5.25
N GLY A 287 11.35 1.53 6.28
CA GLY A 287 9.89 1.71 6.24
C GLY A 287 9.44 3.12 5.86
N PHE A 288 10.19 4.11 6.29
CA PHE A 288 9.88 5.51 6.04
C PHE A 288 10.19 5.94 4.60
N GLU A 289 11.29 5.48 4.03
CA GLU A 289 11.68 5.75 2.64
C GLU A 289 10.66 5.20 1.64
N ALA A 290 10.18 3.97 1.88
CA ALA A 290 9.16 3.36 1.05
C ALA A 290 7.82 4.15 1.09
N ARG A 291 7.48 4.77 2.23
CA ARG A 291 6.29 5.63 2.37
C ARG A 291 6.36 6.84 1.45
N GLY A 292 7.47 7.58 1.50
CA GLY A 292 7.69 8.73 0.64
C GLY A 292 7.67 8.35 -0.84
N GLY A 293 8.38 7.29 -1.21
CA GLY A 293 8.43 6.78 -2.57
C GLY A 293 7.06 6.38 -3.11
N ALA A 294 6.25 5.65 -2.32
CA ALA A 294 4.90 5.24 -2.71
C ALA A 294 3.96 6.44 -2.91
N ALA A 295 4.05 7.46 -2.05
CA ALA A 295 3.28 8.69 -2.18
C ALA A 295 3.64 9.47 -3.46
N VAL A 296 4.95 9.61 -3.75
CA VAL A 296 5.43 10.26 -4.97
C VAL A 296 5.00 9.49 -6.21
N ALA A 297 5.04 8.15 -6.17
CA ALA A 297 4.60 7.31 -7.29
C ALA A 297 3.11 7.49 -7.59
N ALA A 298 2.26 7.52 -6.56
CA ALA A 298 0.82 7.77 -6.71
C ALA A 298 0.57 9.18 -7.29
N PHE A 299 1.21 10.20 -6.73
CA PHE A 299 1.08 11.58 -7.21
C PHE A 299 1.55 11.73 -8.67
N ALA A 300 2.69 11.17 -9.04
CA ALA A 300 3.20 11.19 -10.40
C ALA A 300 2.23 10.51 -11.39
N LEU A 301 1.62 9.39 -10.97
CA LEU A 301 0.61 8.71 -11.76
C LEU A 301 -0.65 9.57 -11.95
N GLU A 302 -1.12 10.25 -10.92
CA GLU A 302 -2.27 11.17 -11.02
C GLU A 302 -2.00 12.32 -11.99
N VAL A 303 -0.83 12.94 -11.90
CA VAL A 303 -0.40 14.00 -12.82
C VAL A 303 -0.31 13.48 -14.25
N PHE A 304 0.22 12.28 -14.45
CA PHE A 304 0.25 11.63 -15.75
C PHE A 304 -1.17 11.40 -16.32
N LEU A 305 -2.08 10.86 -15.50
CA LEU A 305 -3.46 10.58 -15.92
C LEU A 305 -4.22 11.87 -16.24
N LEU A 306 -4.06 12.93 -15.43
CA LEU A 306 -4.63 14.25 -15.66
C LEU A 306 -4.11 14.84 -16.97
N TRP A 307 -2.79 14.82 -17.17
CA TRP A 307 -2.17 15.32 -18.39
C TRP A 307 -2.63 14.56 -19.64
N HIS A 308 -2.72 13.21 -19.54
CA HIS A 308 -3.19 12.36 -20.62
C HIS A 308 -4.66 12.65 -20.95
N TRP A 309 -5.51 12.84 -19.95
CA TRP A 309 -6.90 13.20 -20.13
C TRP A 309 -7.07 14.58 -20.74
N ALA A 310 -6.31 15.58 -20.27
CA ALA A 310 -6.37 16.96 -20.76
C ALA A 310 -6.03 17.09 -22.26
N ARG A 311 -5.21 16.18 -22.78
CA ARG A 311 -4.85 16.08 -24.21
C ARG A 311 -5.87 15.39 -25.09
N GLY A 312 -7.05 15.08 -24.56
CA GLY A 312 -8.17 14.58 -25.36
C GLY A 312 -8.29 13.07 -25.43
N GLY A 313 -7.48 12.30 -24.66
CA GLY A 313 -7.69 10.84 -24.44
C GLY A 313 -7.72 9.92 -25.67
N ASP A 314 -7.62 10.46 -26.89
CA ASP A 314 -7.78 9.74 -28.16
C ASP A 314 -6.55 8.88 -28.55
N VAL A 315 -5.89 8.30 -27.55
CA VAL A 315 -4.69 7.45 -27.77
C VAL A 315 -5.05 6.12 -28.41
N GLY A 316 -6.30 5.68 -28.28
CA GLY A 316 -6.77 4.46 -28.99
C GLY A 316 -6.62 4.53 -30.50
N VAL A 317 -6.69 5.71 -31.09
CA VAL A 317 -6.49 5.96 -32.53
C VAL A 317 -4.99 6.13 -32.84
N THR A 318 -4.23 6.77 -31.96
CA THR A 318 -2.80 7.04 -32.18
C THR A 318 -1.90 5.81 -31.99
N THR A 319 -2.23 4.89 -31.07
CA THR A 319 -1.47 3.64 -30.90
C THR A 319 -1.56 2.71 -32.13
N ARG A 320 -2.68 2.74 -32.87
CA ARG A 320 -2.78 2.01 -34.14
C ARG A 320 -1.89 2.62 -35.23
N ARG A 321 -1.72 3.94 -35.24
CA ARG A 321 -0.99 4.67 -36.30
C ARG A 321 0.53 4.63 -36.12
N ASN A 322 1.06 4.49 -34.92
CA ASN A 322 2.48 4.71 -34.61
C ASN A 322 3.32 3.44 -34.43
N GLY A 323 2.82 2.26 -34.83
CA GLY A 323 3.61 1.02 -34.81
C GLY A 323 4.13 0.64 -33.40
N VAL A 324 3.44 1.06 -32.33
CA VAL A 324 3.75 0.61 -30.98
C VAL A 324 3.64 -0.92 -30.96
N ASN A 325 4.71 -1.59 -30.58
CA ASN A 325 4.69 -3.04 -30.48
C ASN A 325 3.68 -3.44 -29.40
N ALA A 326 2.49 -3.84 -29.83
CA ALA A 326 1.36 -4.20 -28.98
C ALA A 326 1.72 -5.32 -27.95
N ARG A 327 2.80 -6.06 -28.23
CA ARG A 327 3.32 -7.09 -27.32
C ARG A 327 4.09 -6.45 -26.15
N LEU A 328 4.93 -5.44 -26.41
CA LEU A 328 5.74 -4.80 -25.38
C LEU A 328 4.88 -4.12 -24.30
N VAL A 329 3.76 -3.50 -24.69
CA VAL A 329 2.80 -2.86 -23.76
C VAL A 329 2.19 -3.88 -22.79
N VAL A 330 2.19 -5.16 -23.11
CA VAL A 330 1.72 -6.25 -22.24
C VAL A 330 2.89 -6.88 -21.49
N VAL A 331 3.97 -7.18 -22.20
CA VAL A 331 5.08 -7.99 -21.66
C VAL A 331 5.83 -7.23 -20.57
N ILE A 332 6.13 -5.94 -20.75
CA ILE A 332 6.94 -5.16 -19.80
C ILE A 332 6.26 -5.07 -18.42
N PRO A 333 4.97 -4.65 -18.30
CA PRO A 333 4.31 -4.60 -16.99
C PRO A 333 4.20 -5.96 -16.31
N VAL A 334 3.91 -7.02 -17.08
CA VAL A 334 3.81 -8.38 -16.54
C VAL A 334 5.17 -8.85 -16.01
N LEU A 335 6.25 -8.65 -16.75
CA LEU A 335 7.59 -9.01 -16.31
C LEU A 335 8.02 -8.20 -15.09
N PHE A 336 7.75 -6.89 -15.08
CA PHE A 336 8.09 -6.06 -13.94
C PHE A 336 7.31 -6.47 -12.67
N LEU A 337 6.01 -6.76 -12.80
CA LEU A 337 5.22 -7.28 -11.69
C LEU A 337 5.74 -8.64 -11.21
N ALA A 338 6.04 -9.54 -12.12
CA ALA A 338 6.61 -10.85 -11.78
C ALA A 338 7.97 -10.70 -11.06
N SER A 339 8.82 -9.77 -11.51
CA SER A 339 10.10 -9.48 -10.86
C SER A 339 9.89 -8.98 -9.42
N MET A 340 8.91 -8.10 -9.17
CA MET A 340 8.57 -7.64 -7.83
C MET A 340 8.08 -8.79 -6.94
N VAL A 341 7.34 -9.75 -7.48
CA VAL A 341 6.95 -10.96 -6.74
C VAL A 341 8.19 -11.79 -6.38
N VAL A 342 9.08 -12.03 -7.33
CA VAL A 342 10.30 -12.85 -7.12
C VAL A 342 11.22 -12.22 -6.08
N VAL A 343 11.43 -10.91 -6.13
CA VAL A 343 12.26 -10.18 -5.15
C VAL A 343 11.73 -10.37 -3.73
N ASN A 344 10.42 -10.48 -3.56
CA ASN A 344 9.82 -10.65 -2.23
C ASN A 344 9.80 -12.10 -1.71
N VAL A 345 10.17 -13.09 -2.52
CA VAL A 345 10.21 -14.50 -2.07
C VAL A 345 11.21 -14.71 -0.93
N GLN A 346 12.42 -14.19 -1.07
CA GLN A 346 13.47 -14.35 -0.06
C GLN A 346 13.12 -13.63 1.26
N PRO A 347 12.68 -12.37 1.27
CA PRO A 347 12.19 -11.69 2.46
C PRO A 347 11.06 -12.43 3.17
N VAL A 348 10.08 -12.96 2.44
CA VAL A 348 8.98 -13.75 3.04
C VAL A 348 9.53 -15.00 3.73
N ARG A 349 10.45 -15.72 3.10
CA ARG A 349 11.11 -16.88 3.73
C ARG A 349 11.89 -16.47 4.97
N THR A 350 12.67 -15.41 4.90
CA THR A 350 13.44 -14.87 6.04
C THR A 350 12.50 -14.44 7.17
N TRP A 351 11.37 -13.83 6.84
CA TRP A 351 10.33 -13.48 7.80
C TRP A 351 9.76 -14.71 8.51
N SER A 352 9.30 -15.71 7.76
CA SER A 352 8.77 -16.95 8.32
C SER A 352 9.79 -17.63 9.25
N GLN A 353 11.04 -17.79 8.81
CA GLN A 353 12.11 -18.33 9.64
C GLN A 353 12.40 -17.51 10.89
N SER A 354 12.25 -16.17 10.79
CA SER A 354 12.43 -15.27 11.93
C SER A 354 11.30 -15.39 12.94
N LEU A 355 10.05 -15.57 12.47
CA LEU A 355 8.90 -15.84 13.33
C LEU A 355 9.07 -17.15 14.08
N ASP A 356 9.50 -18.23 13.38
CA ASP A 356 9.73 -19.55 14.01
C ASP A 356 10.82 -19.48 15.07
N ALA A 357 11.94 -18.82 14.77
CA ALA A 357 13.03 -18.62 15.73
C ALA A 357 12.61 -17.76 16.92
N PHE A 358 11.79 -16.74 16.67
CA PHE A 358 11.28 -15.86 17.72
C PHE A 358 10.28 -16.59 18.62
N ARG A 359 9.37 -17.38 18.03
CA ARG A 359 8.44 -18.25 18.76
C ARG A 359 9.18 -19.22 19.67
N ALA A 360 10.14 -19.98 19.13
CA ALA A 360 10.93 -20.93 19.92
C ALA A 360 11.61 -20.27 21.12
N ARG A 361 12.03 -19.01 20.97
CA ARG A 361 12.66 -18.26 22.04
C ARG A 361 11.66 -17.74 23.08
N VAL A 362 10.49 -17.28 22.64
CA VAL A 362 9.39 -16.89 23.54
C VAL A 362 8.98 -18.08 24.40
N ASP A 363 8.79 -19.26 23.79
CA ASP A 363 8.35 -20.48 24.46
C ASP A 363 9.42 -21.03 25.44
N ALA A 364 10.71 -20.79 25.15
CA ALA A 364 11.81 -21.14 26.05
C ALA A 364 12.01 -20.16 27.22
N THR A 365 11.27 -19.06 27.27
CA THR A 365 11.44 -18.00 28.28
C THR A 365 10.39 -18.16 29.37
N GLU A 366 10.83 -18.28 30.63
CA GLU A 366 9.92 -18.30 31.79
C GLU A 366 9.28 -16.92 31.99
N LYS A 367 8.17 -16.85 32.74
CA LYS A 367 7.24 -15.72 33.01
C LYS A 367 7.83 -14.31 33.27
N THR A 368 9.00 -14.01 32.79
CA THR A 368 9.70 -12.75 32.98
C THR A 368 9.79 -11.93 31.69
N ILE A 369 9.82 -10.62 31.81
CA ILE A 369 10.19 -9.74 30.71
C ILE A 369 11.69 -9.88 30.53
N VAL A 370 12.11 -10.45 29.42
CA VAL A 370 13.52 -10.60 29.04
C VAL A 370 13.86 -9.54 28.00
N VAL A 371 14.90 -8.78 28.30
CA VAL A 371 15.50 -7.86 27.33
C VAL A 371 16.41 -8.68 26.42
N ASP A 372 16.15 -8.72 25.15
CA ASP A 372 16.91 -9.53 24.21
C ASP A 372 17.71 -8.68 23.21
N ASP A 373 19.02 -8.65 23.41
CA ASP A 373 19.97 -8.07 22.47
C ASP A 373 20.35 -9.02 21.30
N ALA A 374 19.82 -10.24 21.31
CA ALA A 374 20.34 -11.34 20.52
C ALA A 374 19.57 -11.64 19.22
N LEU A 375 18.66 -10.77 18.77
CA LEU A 375 18.18 -10.85 17.40
C LEU A 375 19.32 -10.46 16.44
N PRO A 376 19.72 -11.32 15.50
CA PRO A 376 20.76 -10.98 14.53
C PRO A 376 20.45 -9.67 13.84
N SER A 377 21.44 -8.83 13.62
CA SER A 377 21.31 -7.48 13.06
C SER A 377 20.57 -7.45 11.71
N ASN A 378 20.69 -8.51 10.90
CA ASN A 378 19.97 -8.67 9.64
C ASN A 378 18.47 -9.00 9.81
N ARG A 379 18.03 -9.43 11.01
CA ARG A 379 16.62 -9.71 11.33
C ARG A 379 15.92 -8.49 11.96
N ARG A 380 16.68 -7.51 12.49
CA ARG A 380 16.14 -6.27 13.10
C ARG A 380 15.42 -5.38 12.09
N ALA A 381 15.77 -5.45 10.80
CA ALA A 381 15.12 -4.67 9.76
C ALA A 381 13.63 -5.03 9.56
N VAL A 382 13.23 -6.25 9.94
CA VAL A 382 11.87 -6.78 9.76
C VAL A 382 11.08 -6.81 11.06
N ILE A 383 11.78 -7.04 12.21
CA ILE A 383 11.19 -7.01 13.55
C ILE A 383 11.68 -5.74 14.25
N TRP A 384 10.78 -4.80 14.45
CA TRP A 384 11.09 -3.57 15.17
C TRP A 384 11.13 -3.85 16.68
N GLY A 385 12.18 -3.39 17.36
CA GLY A 385 12.38 -3.66 18.77
C GLY A 385 11.19 -3.25 19.65
N TRP A 386 10.55 -2.12 19.35
CA TRP A 386 9.42 -1.63 20.12
C TRP A 386 8.11 -2.43 19.90
N THR A 387 8.01 -3.25 18.85
CA THR A 387 6.86 -4.15 18.59
C THR A 387 7.13 -5.59 19.05
N SER A 388 8.34 -5.91 19.47
CA SER A 388 8.73 -7.28 19.84
C SER A 388 7.93 -7.84 21.01
N SER A 389 7.53 -7.00 21.97
CA SER A 389 6.66 -7.41 23.08
C SER A 389 5.27 -7.84 22.60
N SER A 390 4.67 -7.10 21.68
CA SER A 390 3.37 -7.43 21.07
C SER A 390 3.48 -8.69 20.22
N LEU A 391 4.56 -8.83 19.45
CA LEU A 391 4.82 -10.01 18.64
C LEU A 391 5.02 -11.25 19.52
N SER A 392 5.72 -11.15 20.66
CA SER A 392 5.91 -12.26 21.58
C SER A 392 4.59 -12.74 22.20
N LEU A 393 3.67 -11.82 22.50
CA LEU A 393 2.33 -12.16 22.95
C LEU A 393 1.55 -12.98 21.92
N LEU A 394 1.67 -12.61 20.64
CA LEU A 394 0.93 -13.27 19.56
C LEU A 394 1.52 -14.64 19.15
N LEU A 395 2.82 -14.83 19.36
CA LEU A 395 3.53 -16.04 18.90
C LEU A 395 3.72 -17.09 19.98
N ARG A 396 3.47 -16.81 21.26
CA ARG A 396 3.64 -17.79 22.34
C ARG A 396 2.68 -18.96 22.18
N SER A 397 3.16 -20.15 22.49
CA SER A 397 2.35 -21.39 22.49
C SER A 397 1.51 -21.55 23.75
N GLU A 398 1.98 -20.97 24.88
CA GLU A 398 1.34 -21.08 26.18
C GLU A 398 1.16 -19.71 26.84
N PRO A 399 0.09 -19.50 27.64
CA PRO A 399 -0.17 -18.24 28.34
C PRO A 399 0.97 -17.80 29.27
N ASP A 400 1.71 -18.78 29.78
CA ASP A 400 2.79 -18.57 30.74
C ASP A 400 4.16 -18.26 30.10
N ALA A 401 4.27 -18.34 28.77
CA ALA A 401 5.50 -18.01 28.06
C ALA A 401 5.89 -16.52 28.27
N GLY A 402 7.18 -16.26 28.26
CA GLY A 402 7.74 -14.93 28.51
C GLY A 402 7.46 -13.94 27.41
N ILE A 403 7.67 -12.65 27.72
CA ILE A 403 7.62 -11.56 26.75
C ILE A 403 9.06 -11.12 26.47
N LEU A 404 9.46 -11.16 25.22
CA LEU A 404 10.75 -10.63 24.76
C LEU A 404 10.64 -9.13 24.48
N VAL A 405 11.58 -8.38 25.02
CA VAL A 405 11.71 -6.93 24.81
C VAL A 405 13.11 -6.66 24.31
N ASP A 406 13.25 -5.99 23.17
CA ASP A 406 14.55 -5.60 22.62
C ASP A 406 15.11 -4.38 23.38
N GLY A 407 16.21 -4.56 24.10
CA GLY A 407 17.16 -3.55 24.57
C GLY A 407 16.67 -2.32 25.35
N ASN A 408 15.38 -2.01 25.35
CA ASN A 408 14.85 -0.80 26.00
C ASN A 408 13.63 -1.10 26.87
N PRO A 409 13.79 -1.30 28.19
CA PRO A 409 12.69 -1.59 29.10
C PRO A 409 11.63 -0.46 29.18
N SER A 410 11.95 0.76 28.73
CA SER A 410 10.96 1.86 28.67
C SER A 410 9.96 1.72 27.53
N LEU A 411 10.22 0.83 26.57
CA LEU A 411 9.30 0.48 25.47
C LEU A 411 8.33 -0.66 25.83
N VAL A 412 8.35 -1.15 27.06
CA VAL A 412 7.44 -2.18 27.62
C VAL A 412 6.07 -1.64 28.07
N PRO A 413 5.55 -0.48 27.66
CA PRO A 413 4.34 0.05 28.25
C PRO A 413 3.06 -0.66 27.83
N PHE A 414 3.12 -1.73 27.01
CA PHE A 414 1.95 -2.11 26.23
C PHE A 414 1.25 -3.40 26.64
N ALA A 415 1.75 -4.11 27.63
CA ALA A 415 1.01 -5.19 28.27
C ALA A 415 1.07 -5.01 29.78
N PRO A 416 0.21 -4.17 30.39
CA PRO A 416 -0.03 -4.25 31.81
C PRO A 416 -0.34 -5.71 32.16
N ARG A 417 0.13 -6.20 33.32
CA ARG A 417 -0.14 -7.59 33.75
C ARG A 417 -1.63 -7.95 33.67
N ASP A 418 -2.51 -6.96 33.88
CA ASP A 418 -3.96 -7.15 33.83
C ASP A 418 -4.49 -7.30 32.39
N ALA A 419 -3.97 -6.53 31.42
CA ALA A 419 -4.33 -6.69 30.00
C ALA A 419 -3.84 -8.03 29.47
N ARG A 420 -2.69 -8.55 29.94
CA ARG A 420 -2.19 -9.87 29.60
C ARG A 420 -3.15 -10.97 30.05
N ARG A 421 -3.63 -10.94 31.30
CA ARG A 421 -4.59 -11.93 31.83
C ARG A 421 -5.91 -11.88 31.07
N GLN A 422 -6.45 -10.70 30.75
CA GLN A 422 -7.66 -10.55 29.97
C GLN A 422 -7.53 -11.15 28.56
N LEU A 423 -6.36 -11.00 27.93
CA LEU A 423 -6.08 -11.61 26.63
C LEU A 423 -5.95 -13.11 26.75
N ASP A 424 -5.29 -13.63 27.80
CA ASP A 424 -5.05 -15.06 28.03
C ASP A 424 -6.33 -15.86 28.24
N ASP A 425 -7.29 -15.29 28.96
CA ASP A 425 -8.58 -15.93 29.24
C ASP A 425 -9.52 -15.95 28.02
N LYS A 426 -9.28 -15.09 27.05
CA LYS A 426 -10.18 -14.88 25.92
C LYS A 426 -9.72 -15.50 24.60
N TYR A 427 -8.42 -15.50 24.32
CA TYR A 427 -7.90 -15.89 23.03
C TYR A 427 -7.09 -17.19 23.09
N THR A 428 -7.21 -17.98 22.02
CA THR A 428 -6.35 -19.15 21.80
C THR A 428 -5.10 -18.72 21.05
N TRP A 429 -3.94 -19.02 21.64
CA TRP A 429 -2.63 -18.63 21.16
C TRP A 429 -1.94 -19.80 20.51
N GLY A 430 -1.28 -19.55 19.41
CA GLY A 430 -0.35 -20.45 18.77
C GLY A 430 -0.95 -21.75 18.24
N GLY A 431 -0.73 -22.05 17.06
CA GLY A 431 -0.82 -23.35 16.44
C GLY A 431 0.41 -23.54 15.57
#